data_1e9d25cecc5da3288773cd7c1f57b6b9
#
_entry.id   1e9d25cecc5da3288773cd7c1f57b6b9
#
_cell.length_a   1.000
_cell.length_b   1.000
_cell.length_c   1.000
_cell.angle_alpha   90.00
_cell.angle_beta   90.00
_cell.angle_gamma   90.00
#
_symmetry.space_group_name_H-M   'P 1'
#
loop_
_entity.id
_entity.type
_entity.pdbx_description
1 polymer ?
#
loop_
_entity_poly.entity_id
_entity_poly.type
_entity_poly.pdbx_seq_one_letter_code
_entity_poly.pdbx_strand_id
1 'polypeptide(L)'
;MRMIHAAGMVELAPHIQFSPDLFAAGQQALLDGAPILCDVRMVSEGITRSRLPAHNPVICTLQDPGVAELAAHMHNTRSAAAVELWRPHLAGAVVAIGNAPTALFHLLNMLQQPDCPRPAAIIGCPVGFIGAAESKEALMQDLPVPAMIVRGRLGGSAMTVAAINALASHVE
;
A
#
# COMPACT_ATOMS: atom_id res chain seq x y z
N MET A 1 17.24 4.17 -1.78
CA MET A 1 17.64 5.33 -2.59
C MET A 1 16.40 6.12 -3.07
N ARG A 2 15.52 5.59 -3.94
CA ARG A 2 14.37 6.32 -4.53
C ARG A 2 13.43 7.00 -3.52
N MET A 3 13.13 6.37 -2.39
CA MET A 3 12.28 6.98 -1.35
C MET A 3 12.95 8.20 -0.70
N ILE A 4 14.26 8.13 -0.45
CA ILE A 4 15.05 9.26 0.08
C ILE A 4 15.02 10.42 -0.91
N HIS A 5 15.20 10.12 -2.21
CA HIS A 5 15.12 11.12 -3.27
C HIS A 5 13.71 11.76 -3.35
N ALA A 6 12.66 10.94 -3.32
CA ALA A 6 11.27 11.42 -3.38
C ALA A 6 10.87 12.28 -2.16
N ALA A 7 11.48 12.03 -1.00
CA ALA A 7 11.25 12.81 0.21
C ALA A 7 12.15 14.05 0.32
N GLY A 8 13.28 14.09 -0.41
CA GLY A 8 14.31 15.10 -0.23
C GLY A 8 15.00 15.04 1.14
N MET A 9 14.96 13.88 1.83
CA MET A 9 15.39 13.73 3.22
C MET A 9 16.25 12.46 3.37
N VAL A 10 17.55 12.62 3.62
CA VAL A 10 18.44 11.48 3.91
C VAL A 10 18.15 10.86 5.28
N GLU A 11 17.61 11.65 6.21
CA GLU A 11 17.17 11.23 7.54
C GLU A 11 16.01 10.23 7.50
N LEU A 12 15.38 10.06 6.33
CA LEU A 12 14.35 9.04 6.14
C LEU A 12 14.89 7.61 6.27
N ALA A 13 16.16 7.38 5.93
CA ALA A 13 16.75 6.03 5.85
C ALA A 13 16.52 5.17 7.11
N PRO A 14 16.80 5.63 8.34
CA PRO A 14 16.58 4.85 9.56
C PRO A 14 15.10 4.62 9.90
N HIS A 15 14.18 5.33 9.25
CA HIS A 15 12.73 5.17 9.45
C HIS A 15 12.12 4.15 8.50
N ILE A 16 12.83 3.73 7.46
CA ILE A 16 12.35 2.70 6.53
C ILE A 16 12.55 1.32 7.18
N GLN A 17 11.46 0.59 7.36
CA GLN A 17 11.47 -0.78 7.89
C GLN A 17 10.73 -1.69 6.92
N PHE A 18 11.27 -2.88 6.65
CA PHE A 18 10.67 -3.87 5.76
C PHE A 18 11.00 -5.29 6.21
N SER A 19 10.14 -6.25 5.84
CA SER A 19 10.40 -7.67 6.04
C SER A 19 11.47 -8.18 5.07
N PRO A 20 12.27 -9.19 5.43
CA PRO A 20 13.37 -9.70 4.60
C PRO A 20 12.95 -10.15 3.20
N ASP A 21 11.75 -10.68 3.07
CA ASP A 21 11.17 -11.27 1.85
C ASP A 21 10.39 -10.29 0.97
N LEU A 22 10.20 -9.05 1.42
CA LEU A 22 9.41 -8.04 0.70
C LEU A 22 9.82 -7.88 -0.76
N PHE A 23 11.12 -7.72 -1.01
CA PHE A 23 11.62 -7.45 -2.36
C PHE A 23 11.37 -8.63 -3.28
N ALA A 24 11.68 -9.84 -2.83
CA ALA A 24 11.46 -11.06 -3.62
C ALA A 24 9.97 -11.26 -3.92
N ALA A 25 9.11 -11.18 -2.91
CA ALA A 25 7.67 -11.38 -3.07
C ALA A 25 7.03 -10.29 -3.93
N GLY A 26 7.37 -9.02 -3.67
CA GLY A 26 6.81 -7.89 -4.43
C GLY A 26 7.24 -7.88 -5.89
N GLN A 27 8.53 -8.14 -6.18
CA GLN A 27 9.03 -8.23 -7.55
C GLN A 27 8.40 -9.40 -8.31
N GLN A 28 8.35 -10.59 -7.69
CA GLN A 28 7.74 -11.75 -8.32
C GLN A 28 6.27 -11.49 -8.65
N ALA A 29 5.49 -10.94 -7.71
CA ALA A 29 4.11 -10.58 -7.96
C ALA A 29 3.96 -9.63 -9.16
N LEU A 30 4.81 -8.60 -9.26
CA LEU A 30 4.77 -7.69 -10.40
C LEU A 30 5.16 -8.38 -11.72
N LEU A 31 6.14 -9.28 -11.72
CA LEU A 31 6.50 -10.09 -12.90
C LEU A 31 5.36 -11.01 -13.34
N ASP A 32 4.59 -11.53 -12.40
CA ASP A 32 3.43 -12.40 -12.65
C ASP A 32 2.17 -11.61 -13.09
N GLY A 33 2.27 -10.30 -13.24
CA GLY A 33 1.17 -9.45 -13.70
C GLY A 33 0.18 -9.05 -12.61
N ALA A 34 0.54 -9.22 -11.33
CA ALA A 34 -0.34 -8.87 -10.21
C ALA A 34 -0.80 -7.40 -10.27
N PRO A 35 -2.05 -7.12 -9.86
CA PRO A 35 -2.53 -5.75 -9.73
C PRO A 35 -1.84 -5.02 -8.58
N ILE A 36 -1.78 -3.68 -8.71
CA ILE A 36 -1.36 -2.77 -7.64
C ILE A 36 -2.59 -2.06 -7.13
N LEU A 37 -2.91 -2.24 -5.84
CA LEU A 37 -4.09 -1.67 -5.19
C LEU A 37 -3.70 -0.43 -4.39
N CYS A 38 -4.24 0.73 -4.76
CA CYS A 38 -3.85 2.03 -4.23
C CYS A 38 -4.98 2.65 -3.40
N ASP A 39 -4.65 3.21 -2.23
CA ASP A 39 -5.63 3.88 -1.36
C ASP A 39 -6.10 5.23 -1.89
N VAL A 40 -5.26 5.93 -2.67
CA VAL A 40 -5.58 7.24 -3.25
C VAL A 40 -5.06 7.40 -4.67
N ARG A 41 -5.70 8.27 -5.45
CA ARG A 41 -5.31 8.57 -6.83
C ARG A 41 -3.89 9.12 -6.95
N MET A 42 -3.43 9.89 -5.97
CA MET A 42 -2.06 10.40 -5.97
C MET A 42 -1.03 9.27 -6.00
N VAL A 43 -1.29 8.14 -5.35
CA VAL A 43 -0.44 6.95 -5.44
C VAL A 43 -0.59 6.29 -6.82
N SER A 44 -1.81 6.03 -7.27
CA SER A 44 -2.05 5.34 -8.53
C SER A 44 -1.51 6.11 -9.75
N GLU A 45 -1.66 7.42 -9.77
CA GLU A 45 -1.15 8.27 -10.86
C GLU A 45 0.37 8.46 -10.83
N GLY A 46 0.97 8.40 -9.64
CA GLY A 46 2.43 8.53 -9.48
C GLY A 46 3.22 7.30 -9.91
N ILE A 47 2.59 6.13 -10.00
CA ILE A 47 3.26 4.89 -10.44
C ILE A 47 3.62 5.00 -11.92
N THR A 48 4.90 4.85 -12.23
CA THR A 48 5.44 4.92 -13.59
C THR A 48 5.07 3.66 -14.37
N ARG A 49 4.03 3.72 -15.20
CA ARG A 49 3.49 2.56 -15.94
C ARG A 49 4.54 1.88 -16.82
N SER A 50 5.43 2.65 -17.45
CA SER A 50 6.50 2.10 -18.30
C SER A 50 7.55 1.27 -17.56
N ARG A 51 7.57 1.34 -16.23
CA ARG A 51 8.44 0.53 -15.38
C ARG A 51 7.81 -0.78 -14.93
N LEU A 52 6.50 -0.95 -15.12
CA LEU A 52 5.80 -2.16 -14.71
C LEU A 52 6.11 -3.30 -15.70
N PRO A 53 6.56 -4.47 -15.20
CA PRO A 53 7.13 -5.51 -16.06
C PRO A 53 6.10 -6.27 -16.89
N ALA A 54 4.83 -6.30 -16.47
CA ALA A 54 3.79 -7.13 -17.06
C ALA A 54 2.49 -6.37 -17.35
N HIS A 55 2.55 -5.07 -17.63
CA HIS A 55 1.37 -4.22 -17.81
C HIS A 55 0.38 -4.30 -16.63
N ASN A 56 0.91 -4.39 -15.42
CA ASN A 56 0.16 -4.59 -14.18
C ASN A 56 -1.01 -3.59 -14.05
N PRO A 57 -2.24 -4.04 -13.77
CA PRO A 57 -3.34 -3.14 -13.47
C PRO A 57 -3.03 -2.31 -12.23
N VAL A 58 -3.33 -1.02 -12.26
CA VAL A 58 -3.21 -0.15 -11.09
C VAL A 58 -4.60 0.38 -10.75
N ILE A 59 -5.11 -0.04 -9.60
CA ILE A 59 -6.51 0.09 -9.20
C ILE A 59 -6.59 1.02 -7.99
N CYS A 60 -7.46 2.03 -8.06
CA CYS A 60 -7.81 2.88 -6.94
C CYS A 60 -9.33 3.05 -6.90
N THR A 61 -9.96 2.45 -5.91
CA THR A 61 -11.42 2.38 -5.75
C THR A 61 -12.02 3.53 -4.93
N LEU A 62 -11.21 4.49 -4.46
CA LEU A 62 -11.67 5.55 -3.53
C LEU A 62 -12.81 6.41 -4.09
N GLN A 63 -12.89 6.54 -5.42
CA GLN A 63 -13.92 7.34 -6.09
C GLN A 63 -14.97 6.48 -6.81
N ASP A 64 -14.96 5.18 -6.59
CA ASP A 64 -15.95 4.28 -7.21
C ASP A 64 -17.36 4.63 -6.74
N PRO A 65 -18.35 4.50 -7.63
CA PRO A 65 -19.75 4.67 -7.26
C PRO A 65 -20.11 3.76 -6.07
N GLY A 66 -20.84 4.31 -5.10
CA GLY A 66 -21.27 3.57 -3.91
C GLY A 66 -20.28 3.57 -2.74
N VAL A 67 -19.01 4.00 -2.90
CA VAL A 67 -18.06 4.06 -1.76
C VAL A 67 -18.57 4.94 -0.63
N ALA A 68 -19.20 6.07 -0.94
CA ALA A 68 -19.75 6.95 0.09
C ALA A 68 -20.91 6.29 0.87
N GLU A 69 -21.78 5.58 0.17
CA GLU A 69 -22.89 4.84 0.78
C GLU A 69 -22.39 3.65 1.60
N LEU A 70 -21.43 2.91 1.06
CA LEU A 70 -20.78 1.81 1.77
C LEU A 70 -20.10 2.30 3.05
N ALA A 71 -19.39 3.44 3.01
CA ALA A 71 -18.75 4.05 4.17
C ALA A 71 -19.77 4.41 5.26
N ALA A 72 -20.92 4.98 4.86
CA ALA A 72 -22.01 5.29 5.78
C ALA A 72 -22.60 4.02 6.42
N HIS A 73 -22.81 2.97 5.62
CA HIS A 73 -23.32 1.67 6.10
C HIS A 73 -22.34 1.00 7.08
N MET A 74 -21.03 1.07 6.78
CA MET A 74 -19.97 0.53 7.63
C MET A 74 -19.68 1.39 8.86
N HIS A 75 -20.27 2.57 8.99
CA HIS A 75 -19.89 3.57 9.99
C HIS A 75 -18.39 3.85 10.04
N ASN A 76 -17.76 3.92 8.86
CA ASN A 76 -16.32 4.07 8.70
C ASN A 76 -15.96 5.12 7.65
N THR A 77 -14.69 5.38 7.45
CA THR A 77 -14.21 6.34 6.45
C THR A 77 -14.39 5.81 5.02
N ARG A 78 -14.45 6.72 4.05
CA ARG A 78 -14.47 6.35 2.63
C ARG A 78 -13.23 5.54 2.24
N SER A 79 -12.07 5.87 2.82
CA SER A 79 -10.84 5.13 2.57
C SER A 79 -10.91 3.68 3.05
N ALA A 80 -11.50 3.43 4.23
CA ALA A 80 -11.75 2.08 4.72
C ALA A 80 -12.76 1.33 3.84
N ALA A 81 -13.87 1.98 3.46
CA ALA A 81 -14.88 1.38 2.59
C ALA A 81 -14.33 1.03 1.19
N ALA A 82 -13.47 1.89 0.63
CA ALA A 82 -12.82 1.63 -0.65
C ALA A 82 -11.95 0.35 -0.63
N VAL A 83 -11.35 0.02 0.51
CA VAL A 83 -10.55 -1.20 0.68
C VAL A 83 -11.38 -2.48 0.59
N GLU A 84 -12.66 -2.45 1.00
CA GLU A 84 -13.57 -3.60 0.82
C GLU A 84 -13.71 -3.99 -0.67
N LEU A 85 -13.69 -3.01 -1.57
CA LEU A 85 -13.78 -3.25 -3.01
C LEU A 85 -12.53 -3.90 -3.60
N TRP A 86 -11.44 -4.03 -2.83
CA TRP A 86 -10.24 -4.73 -3.26
C TRP A 86 -10.36 -6.25 -3.16
N ARG A 87 -11.33 -6.76 -2.42
CA ARG A 87 -11.46 -8.20 -2.13
C ARG A 87 -11.36 -9.10 -3.38
N PRO A 88 -12.00 -8.78 -4.53
CA PRO A 88 -11.87 -9.59 -5.76
C PRO A 88 -10.49 -9.54 -6.42
N HIS A 89 -9.67 -8.53 -6.09
CA HIS A 89 -8.36 -8.29 -6.69
C HIS A 89 -7.20 -8.54 -5.72
N LEU A 90 -7.49 -8.90 -4.46
CA LEU A 90 -6.52 -8.89 -3.38
C LEU A 90 -5.55 -10.08 -3.44
N ALA A 91 -6.00 -11.24 -3.97
CA ALA A 91 -5.16 -12.43 -4.08
C ALA A 91 -3.89 -12.17 -4.89
N GLY A 92 -2.73 -12.25 -4.25
CA GLY A 92 -1.43 -12.03 -4.88
C GLY A 92 -1.12 -10.58 -5.29
N ALA A 93 -1.99 -9.62 -4.97
CA ALA A 93 -1.80 -8.21 -5.30
C ALA A 93 -0.62 -7.58 -4.54
N VAL A 94 -0.10 -6.48 -5.08
CA VAL A 94 0.77 -5.56 -4.33
C VAL A 94 -0.08 -4.39 -3.83
N VAL A 95 -0.15 -4.21 -2.52
CA VAL A 95 -0.93 -3.12 -1.90
C VAL A 95 -0.04 -1.90 -1.67
N ALA A 96 -0.54 -0.72 -2.01
CA ALA A 96 0.15 0.56 -1.89
C ALA A 96 -0.72 1.58 -1.15
N ILE A 97 -0.52 1.71 0.16
CA ILE A 97 -1.24 2.66 1.03
C ILE A 97 -0.30 3.80 1.39
N GLY A 98 -0.57 4.99 0.84
CA GLY A 98 0.29 6.16 1.01
C GLY A 98 -0.36 7.35 1.71
N ASN A 99 -1.65 7.26 2.04
CA ASN A 99 -2.37 8.40 2.63
C ASN A 99 -3.14 8.04 3.90
N ALA A 100 -4.05 7.06 3.85
CA ALA A 100 -5.07 6.87 4.87
C ALA A 100 -4.70 5.77 5.89
N PRO A 101 -4.44 6.12 7.17
CA PRO A 101 -4.28 5.13 8.24
C PRO A 101 -5.50 4.20 8.37
N THR A 102 -6.71 4.72 8.16
CA THR A 102 -7.95 3.93 8.23
C THR A 102 -8.03 2.87 7.13
N ALA A 103 -7.46 3.12 5.95
CA ALA A 103 -7.34 2.10 4.90
C ALA A 103 -6.44 0.94 5.36
N LEU A 104 -5.29 1.27 5.99
CA LEU A 104 -4.36 0.26 6.49
C LEU A 104 -4.97 -0.57 7.63
N PHE A 105 -5.57 0.07 8.63
CA PHE A 105 -6.26 -0.63 9.71
C PHE A 105 -7.37 -1.55 9.18
N HIS A 106 -8.16 -1.05 8.21
CA HIS A 106 -9.24 -1.86 7.66
C HIS A 106 -8.71 -3.08 6.90
N LEU A 107 -7.65 -2.92 6.10
CA LEU A 107 -6.99 -4.03 5.43
C LEU A 107 -6.49 -5.08 6.44
N LEU A 108 -5.85 -4.64 7.52
CA LEU A 108 -5.37 -5.57 8.57
C LEU A 108 -6.53 -6.35 9.20
N ASN A 109 -7.66 -5.69 9.47
CA ASN A 109 -8.87 -6.36 9.98
C ASN A 109 -9.43 -7.38 8.98
N MET A 110 -9.45 -7.05 7.68
CA MET A 110 -9.85 -8.00 6.64
C MET A 110 -8.94 -9.22 6.60
N LEU A 111 -7.62 -9.02 6.69
CA LEU A 111 -6.63 -10.11 6.64
C LEU A 111 -6.65 -11.03 7.86
N GLN A 112 -7.35 -10.68 8.95
CA GLN A 112 -7.63 -11.57 10.07
C GLN A 112 -8.76 -12.56 9.77
N GLN A 113 -9.57 -12.31 8.75
CA GLN A 113 -10.64 -13.22 8.34
C GLN A 113 -10.04 -14.40 7.57
N PRO A 114 -10.42 -15.66 7.90
CA PRO A 114 -9.82 -16.85 7.29
C PRO A 114 -10.05 -16.98 5.78
N ASP A 115 -11.15 -16.41 5.28
CA ASP A 115 -11.58 -16.43 3.88
C ASP A 115 -11.08 -15.22 3.07
N CYS A 116 -10.39 -14.27 3.71
CA CYS A 116 -9.87 -13.11 3.01
C CYS A 116 -8.65 -13.49 2.15
N PRO A 117 -8.69 -13.18 0.83
CA PRO A 117 -7.53 -13.37 -0.03
C PRO A 117 -6.33 -12.56 0.47
N ARG A 118 -5.12 -13.11 0.33
CA ARG A 118 -3.90 -12.45 0.81
C ARG A 118 -3.15 -11.78 -0.32
N PRO A 119 -2.71 -10.52 -0.16
CA PRO A 119 -1.79 -9.88 -1.10
C PRO A 119 -0.41 -10.51 -1.01
N ALA A 120 0.40 -10.34 -2.04
CA ALA A 120 1.80 -10.77 -2.07
C ALA A 120 2.70 -9.85 -1.23
N ALA A 121 2.39 -8.55 -1.21
CA ALA A 121 3.17 -7.56 -0.47
C ALA A 121 2.32 -6.33 -0.10
N ILE A 122 2.66 -5.66 1.01
CA ILE A 122 2.04 -4.41 1.45
C ILE A 122 3.10 -3.32 1.61
N ILE A 123 2.95 -2.23 0.84
CA ILE A 123 3.67 -0.97 1.06
C ILE A 123 2.74 -0.07 1.88
N GLY A 124 2.94 -0.06 3.21
CA GLY A 124 2.10 0.65 4.17
C GLY A 124 2.79 1.91 4.70
N CYS A 125 2.65 3.02 3.99
CA CYS A 125 3.29 4.29 4.36
C CYS A 125 2.27 5.43 4.52
N PRO A 126 1.13 5.24 5.21
CA PRO A 126 0.23 6.35 5.48
C PRO A 126 0.95 7.44 6.27
N VAL A 127 0.51 8.69 6.08
CA VAL A 127 1.09 9.89 6.71
C VAL A 127 0.06 10.57 7.60
N GLY A 128 0.50 11.17 8.70
CA GLY A 128 -0.37 12.00 9.52
C GLY A 128 -0.10 11.92 11.02
N PHE A 129 -0.94 12.64 11.77
CA PHE A 129 -0.81 12.80 13.21
C PHE A 129 -1.63 11.78 14.00
N ILE A 130 -2.73 11.27 13.43
CA ILE A 130 -3.66 10.36 14.10
C ILE A 130 -3.71 9.04 13.33
N GLY A 131 -3.36 7.95 13.98
CA GLY A 131 -3.43 6.59 13.44
C GLY A 131 -2.31 6.21 12.46
N ALA A 132 -1.50 7.15 11.97
CA ALA A 132 -0.46 6.86 10.97
C ALA A 132 0.67 5.98 11.54
N ALA A 133 1.21 6.34 12.70
CA ALA A 133 2.24 5.54 13.37
C ALA A 133 1.65 4.19 13.80
N GLU A 134 0.51 4.22 14.47
CA GLU A 134 -0.15 3.06 15.04
C GLU A 134 -0.53 2.01 14.00
N SER A 135 -1.06 2.42 12.85
CA SER A 135 -1.42 1.48 11.75
C SER A 135 -0.19 0.79 11.15
N LYS A 136 0.92 1.50 11.04
CA LYS A 136 2.19 0.95 10.53
C LYS A 136 2.85 0.02 11.54
N GLU A 137 2.81 0.36 12.81
CA GLU A 137 3.30 -0.51 13.89
C GLU A 137 2.48 -1.80 13.94
N ALA A 138 1.15 -1.73 13.84
CA ALA A 138 0.28 -2.89 13.76
C ALA A 138 0.63 -3.78 12.55
N LEU A 139 0.86 -3.21 11.35
CA LEU A 139 1.27 -3.96 10.18
C LEU A 139 2.57 -4.73 10.41
N MET A 140 3.59 -4.10 11.03
CA MET A 140 4.89 -4.75 11.27
C MET A 140 4.87 -5.73 12.44
N GLN A 141 3.98 -5.54 13.40
CA GLN A 141 3.80 -6.46 14.53
C GLN A 141 3.10 -7.74 14.10
N ASP A 142 1.99 -7.63 13.38
CA ASP A 142 1.20 -8.77 12.91
C ASP A 142 1.84 -9.44 11.70
N LEU A 143 2.51 -8.67 10.84
CA LEU A 143 3.19 -9.05 9.60
C LEU A 143 2.46 -10.17 8.84
N PRO A 144 1.20 -9.96 8.42
CA PRO A 144 0.38 -11.00 7.81
C PRO A 144 0.90 -11.48 6.47
N VAL A 145 1.68 -10.63 5.78
CA VAL A 145 2.37 -10.86 4.51
C VAL A 145 3.63 -9.99 4.46
N PRO A 146 4.56 -10.22 3.50
CA PRO A 146 5.72 -9.33 3.29
C PRO A 146 5.33 -7.85 3.22
N ALA A 147 5.97 -7.01 4.02
CA ALA A 147 5.55 -5.62 4.14
C ALA A 147 6.71 -4.64 4.35
N MET A 148 6.44 -3.35 4.04
CA MET A 148 7.30 -2.24 4.44
C MET A 148 6.49 -1.05 4.95
N ILE A 149 7.14 -0.27 5.81
CA ILE A 149 6.61 0.98 6.36
C ILE A 149 7.68 2.07 6.36
N VAL A 150 7.24 3.31 6.56
CA VAL A 150 8.05 4.40 7.08
C VAL A 150 7.58 4.70 8.50
N ARG A 151 8.44 4.51 9.50
CA ARG A 151 8.09 4.61 10.93
C ARG A 151 7.57 6.00 11.34
N GLY A 152 6.77 6.01 12.38
CA GLY A 152 6.23 7.24 12.98
C GLY A 152 5.23 7.95 12.07
N ARG A 153 5.22 9.27 12.08
CA ARG A 153 4.28 10.11 11.32
C ARG A 153 4.66 10.30 9.86
N LEU A 154 5.91 9.98 9.50
CA LEU A 154 6.45 10.10 8.15
C LEU A 154 5.80 9.10 7.22
N GLY A 155 5.70 9.45 5.95
CA GLY A 155 5.08 8.64 4.92
C GLY A 155 4.56 9.52 3.80
N GLY A 156 3.52 9.04 3.12
CA GLY A 156 2.82 9.80 2.09
C GLY A 156 2.92 9.16 0.70
N SER A 157 2.08 9.66 -0.19
CA SER A 157 1.94 9.11 -1.55
C SER A 157 3.24 9.10 -2.33
N ALA A 158 4.07 10.15 -2.24
CA ALA A 158 5.33 10.22 -2.98
C ALA A 158 6.31 9.11 -2.57
N MET A 159 6.43 8.84 -1.26
CA MET A 159 7.30 7.78 -0.74
C MET A 159 6.77 6.40 -1.14
N THR A 160 5.46 6.20 -1.07
CA THR A 160 4.80 4.95 -1.48
C THR A 160 5.00 4.66 -2.96
N VAL A 161 4.80 5.67 -3.81
CA VAL A 161 5.09 5.60 -5.26
C VAL A 161 6.55 5.24 -5.52
N ALA A 162 7.47 5.90 -4.82
CA ALA A 162 8.91 5.62 -4.97
C ALA A 162 9.27 4.17 -4.58
N ALA A 163 8.61 3.63 -3.55
CA ALA A 163 8.76 2.23 -3.15
C ALA A 163 8.24 1.26 -4.23
N ILE A 164 7.05 1.48 -4.77
CA ILE A 164 6.49 0.68 -5.86
C ILE A 164 7.38 0.76 -7.11
N ASN A 165 7.81 1.95 -7.52
CA ASN A 165 8.70 2.12 -8.67
C ASN A 165 10.09 1.47 -8.45
N ALA A 166 10.52 1.33 -7.19
CA ALA A 166 11.75 0.60 -6.86
C ALA A 166 11.58 -0.92 -6.95
N LEU A 167 10.40 -1.45 -6.60
CA LEU A 167 10.07 -2.87 -6.78
C LEU A 167 9.92 -3.22 -8.27
N ALA A 168 9.33 -2.31 -9.06
CA ALA A 168 9.01 -2.56 -10.47
C ALA A 168 10.26 -2.62 -11.39
N SER A 169 11.32 -1.90 -11.05
CA SER A 169 12.52 -1.83 -11.92
C SER A 169 13.77 -1.47 -11.12
N HIS A 170 14.86 -2.17 -11.42
CA HIS A 170 16.22 -1.86 -10.92
C HIS A 170 16.91 -0.73 -11.71
N VAL A 171 16.38 -0.35 -12.87
CA VAL A 171 16.96 0.72 -13.71
C VAL A 171 16.47 2.07 -13.21
N GLU A 172 17.41 2.99 -12.92
CA GLU A 172 17.11 4.38 -12.55
C GLU A 172 16.63 5.21 -13.75
#